data_afcbb472486bd151d7d9ef3b4fc43758
#
_entry.id   afcbb472486bd151d7d9ef3b4fc43758
#
_cell.length_a   1.000
_cell.length_b   1.000
_cell.length_c   1.000
_cell.angle_alpha   90.00
_cell.angle_beta   90.00
_cell.angle_gamma   90.00
#
_symmetry.space_group_name_H-M   'P 1'
#
loop_
_entity.id
_entity.type
_entity.pdbx_description
1 polymer ?
#
loop_
_entity_poly.entity_id
_entity_poly.type
_entity_poly.pdbx_seq_one_letter_code
_entity_poly.pdbx_strand_id
1 'polypeptide(L)'
;DNIGISVEPCRKDTFPAIALAGMYLHDIKNVLEDETVVVCPVDPYVSDEYFESLKELDKILQNTDTNLVLMGIEPTYPSEKYGYIIPKSKDKFSDVETFKEKPDAKTAQIYIDKGALWNGGVFAFKLKYIVDKAHQLLDFKNYQDLYDKYESQEKISFDYAVAEKENS
;
A
#
# COMPACT_ATOMS: atom_id res chain seq x y z
N ASP A 1 6.18 15.70 -19.54
CA ASP A 1 6.28 14.77 -18.40
C ASP A 1 5.67 15.44 -17.18
N ASN A 2 4.58 14.87 -16.65
CA ASN A 2 3.91 15.38 -15.45
C ASN A 2 4.54 14.75 -14.19
N ILE A 3 5.77 15.16 -13.88
CA ILE A 3 6.42 14.76 -12.64
C ILE A 3 6.03 15.77 -11.55
N GLY A 4 5.42 15.30 -10.48
CA GLY A 4 5.18 16.06 -9.25
C GLY A 4 6.09 15.54 -8.14
N ILE A 5 6.48 16.42 -7.22
CA ILE A 5 7.25 16.06 -6.04
C ILE A 5 6.44 16.47 -4.81
N SER A 6 6.11 15.51 -3.95
CA SER A 6 5.57 15.73 -2.61
C SER A 6 6.65 15.32 -1.61
N VAL A 7 7.11 16.27 -0.80
CA VAL A 7 8.19 16.03 0.18
C VAL A 7 7.61 16.05 1.58
N GLU A 8 7.80 14.95 2.33
CA GLU A 8 7.42 14.92 3.74
C GLU A 8 8.35 15.81 4.58
N PRO A 9 7.82 16.61 5.52
CA PRO A 9 8.63 17.51 6.36
C PRO A 9 9.62 16.77 7.28
N CYS A 10 9.26 15.56 7.70
CA CYS A 10 10.10 14.69 8.54
C CYS A 10 9.70 13.22 8.35
N ARG A 11 10.51 12.26 8.78
CA ARG A 11 10.22 10.83 8.62
C ARG A 11 9.15 10.34 9.59
N LYS A 12 8.01 9.88 9.06
CA LYS A 12 6.87 9.33 9.81
C LYS A 12 6.46 7.93 9.37
N ASP A 13 7.31 7.24 8.60
CA ASP A 13 7.02 5.95 7.98
C ASP A 13 6.02 6.06 6.81
N THR A 14 5.59 4.93 6.22
CA THR A 14 4.96 4.92 4.91
C THR A 14 3.51 5.42 4.91
N PHE A 15 2.72 5.22 5.98
CA PHE A 15 1.33 5.67 5.96
C PHE A 15 1.18 7.19 5.89
N PRO A 16 1.81 8.00 6.77
CA PRO A 16 1.70 9.45 6.65
C PRO A 16 2.27 9.99 5.33
N ALA A 17 3.34 9.38 4.79
CA ALA A 17 3.90 9.79 3.51
C ALA A 17 2.93 9.53 2.34
N ILE A 18 2.28 8.36 2.30
CA ILE A 18 1.27 8.01 1.31
C ILE A 18 0.03 8.90 1.47
N ALA A 19 -0.42 9.15 2.70
CA ALA A 19 -1.54 10.05 2.99
C ALA A 19 -1.24 11.49 2.50
N LEU A 20 -0.04 12.01 2.79
CA LEU A 20 0.37 13.34 2.32
C LEU A 20 0.41 13.43 0.79
N ALA A 21 0.95 12.39 0.12
CA ALA A 21 0.97 12.31 -1.33
C ALA A 21 -0.46 12.21 -1.93
N GLY A 22 -1.34 11.43 -1.31
CA GLY A 22 -2.75 11.33 -1.69
C GLY A 22 -3.46 12.68 -1.58
N MET A 23 -3.28 13.38 -0.47
CA MET A 23 -3.84 14.72 -0.29
C MET A 23 -3.25 15.75 -1.27
N TYR A 24 -1.96 15.62 -1.63
CA TYR A 24 -1.36 16.46 -2.68
C TYR A 24 -2.01 16.21 -4.05
N LEU A 25 -2.25 14.96 -4.41
CA LEU A 25 -2.95 14.62 -5.65
C LEU A 25 -4.37 15.19 -5.65
N HIS A 26 -5.09 15.03 -4.55
CA HIS A 26 -6.47 15.48 -4.41
C HIS A 26 -6.58 17.01 -4.40
N ASP A 27 -5.95 17.68 -3.40
CA ASP A 27 -6.18 19.10 -3.12
C ASP A 27 -5.38 20.05 -4.03
N ILE A 28 -4.18 19.62 -4.49
CA ILE A 28 -3.26 20.48 -5.25
C ILE A 28 -3.30 20.16 -6.75
N LYS A 29 -3.35 18.87 -7.08
CA LYS A 29 -3.37 18.43 -8.49
C LYS A 29 -4.76 18.26 -9.05
N ASN A 30 -5.80 18.28 -8.20
CA ASN A 30 -7.20 18.06 -8.56
C ASN A 30 -7.40 16.77 -9.37
N VAL A 31 -6.69 15.72 -8.99
CA VAL A 31 -6.88 14.38 -9.55
C VAL A 31 -8.25 13.86 -9.10
N LEU A 32 -8.98 13.20 -9.99
CA LEU A 32 -10.31 12.68 -9.68
C LEU A 32 -10.22 11.56 -8.64
N GLU A 33 -11.22 11.49 -7.76
CA GLU A 33 -11.26 10.53 -6.66
C GLU A 33 -11.33 9.07 -7.12
N ASP A 34 -11.84 8.81 -8.32
CA ASP A 34 -11.95 7.48 -8.93
C ASP A 34 -10.71 7.03 -9.71
N GLU A 35 -9.71 7.91 -9.84
CA GLU A 35 -8.42 7.55 -10.45
C GLU A 35 -7.66 6.54 -9.59
N THR A 36 -7.01 5.59 -10.26
CA THR A 36 -6.15 4.62 -9.61
C THR A 36 -4.81 5.23 -9.23
N VAL A 37 -4.44 5.06 -7.98
CA VAL A 37 -3.09 5.39 -7.46
C VAL A 37 -2.35 4.08 -7.20
N VAL A 38 -1.16 3.96 -7.78
CA VAL A 38 -0.23 2.86 -7.51
C VAL A 38 0.95 3.40 -6.72
N VAL A 39 1.17 2.83 -5.55
CA VAL A 39 2.32 3.11 -4.69
C VAL A 39 3.34 2.00 -4.88
N CYS A 40 4.57 2.33 -5.19
CA CYS A 40 5.65 1.37 -5.31
C CYS A 40 6.98 1.97 -4.83
N PRO A 41 7.90 1.15 -4.27
CA PRO A 41 9.25 1.59 -3.98
C PRO A 41 10.01 1.88 -5.28
N VAL A 42 11.00 2.78 -5.22
CA VAL A 42 11.78 3.23 -6.39
C VAL A 42 13.19 2.61 -6.46
N ASP A 43 13.58 1.87 -5.45
CA ASP A 43 14.92 1.30 -5.27
C ASP A 43 15.09 -0.19 -5.65
N PRO A 44 14.04 -1.01 -5.89
CA PRO A 44 14.24 -2.39 -6.30
C PRO A 44 14.83 -2.48 -7.72
N TYR A 45 15.80 -3.39 -7.91
CA TYR A 45 16.20 -3.82 -9.24
C TYR A 45 15.24 -4.90 -9.74
N VAL A 46 14.49 -4.58 -10.80
CA VAL A 46 13.37 -5.41 -11.29
C VAL A 46 13.45 -5.61 -12.80
N SER A 47 12.76 -6.63 -13.29
CA SER A 47 12.58 -6.89 -14.72
C SER A 47 11.37 -6.10 -15.28
N ASP A 48 11.20 -6.14 -16.61
CA ASP A 48 10.09 -5.47 -17.29
C ASP A 48 8.72 -6.04 -16.86
N GLU A 49 8.65 -7.32 -16.49
CA GLU A 49 7.43 -7.98 -16.00
C GLU A 49 6.88 -7.32 -14.74
N TYR A 50 7.75 -6.73 -13.91
CA TYR A 50 7.31 -5.97 -12.74
C TYR A 50 6.43 -4.78 -13.15
N PHE A 51 6.84 -4.02 -14.16
CA PHE A 51 6.07 -2.87 -14.64
C PHE A 51 4.75 -3.27 -15.31
N GLU A 52 4.73 -4.43 -16.00
CA GLU A 52 3.48 -4.97 -16.52
C GLU A 52 2.53 -5.38 -15.38
N SER A 53 3.07 -5.92 -14.29
CA SER A 53 2.27 -6.25 -13.10
C SER A 53 1.65 -5.01 -12.45
N LEU A 54 2.35 -3.85 -12.43
CA LEU A 54 1.76 -2.59 -11.94
C LEU A 54 0.52 -2.17 -12.76
N LYS A 55 0.56 -2.35 -14.08
CA LYS A 55 -0.60 -2.06 -14.96
C LYS A 55 -1.78 -3.02 -14.72
N GLU A 56 -1.49 -4.25 -14.29
CA GLU A 56 -2.55 -5.22 -13.95
C GLU A 56 -3.29 -4.84 -12.67
N LEU A 57 -2.62 -4.21 -11.70
CA LEU A 57 -3.27 -3.73 -10.48
C LEU A 57 -4.37 -2.70 -10.78
N ASP A 58 -4.12 -1.77 -11.72
CA ASP A 58 -5.13 -0.82 -12.18
C ASP A 58 -6.34 -1.56 -12.80
N LYS A 59 -6.09 -2.53 -13.69
CA LYS A 59 -7.18 -3.30 -14.30
C LYS A 59 -8.04 -4.04 -13.27
N ILE A 60 -7.46 -4.55 -12.19
CA ILE A 60 -8.20 -5.21 -11.11
C ILE A 60 -9.14 -4.20 -10.47
N LEU A 61 -8.64 -3.03 -10.06
CA LEU A 61 -9.43 -1.96 -9.43
C LEU A 61 -10.53 -1.41 -10.33
N GLN A 62 -10.33 -1.40 -11.66
CA GLN A 62 -11.35 -0.94 -12.60
C GLN A 62 -12.46 -1.98 -12.83
N ASN A 63 -12.20 -3.26 -12.60
CA ASN A 63 -13.11 -4.35 -12.93
C ASN A 63 -13.68 -5.08 -11.70
N THR A 64 -13.34 -4.66 -10.49
CA THR A 64 -13.83 -5.24 -9.23
C THR A 64 -14.23 -4.15 -8.25
N ASP A 65 -14.96 -4.53 -7.20
CA ASP A 65 -15.34 -3.63 -6.10
C ASP A 65 -14.28 -3.59 -4.98
N THR A 66 -13.07 -4.11 -5.23
CA THR A 66 -12.01 -4.13 -4.22
C THR A 66 -11.46 -2.74 -3.94
N ASN A 67 -11.17 -2.45 -2.68
CA ASN A 67 -10.65 -1.15 -2.24
C ASN A 67 -9.13 -1.07 -2.32
N LEU A 68 -8.45 -2.21 -2.09
CA LEU A 68 -7.00 -2.30 -1.98
C LEU A 68 -6.50 -3.54 -2.70
N VAL A 69 -5.51 -3.38 -3.57
CA VAL A 69 -4.78 -4.48 -4.24
C VAL A 69 -3.33 -4.47 -3.79
N LEU A 70 -2.81 -5.65 -3.46
CA LEU A 70 -1.45 -5.88 -3.01
C LEU A 70 -0.69 -6.68 -4.06
N MET A 71 0.61 -6.40 -4.23
CA MET A 71 1.50 -7.24 -5.02
C MET A 71 2.21 -8.23 -4.10
N GLY A 72 1.95 -9.51 -4.29
CA GLY A 72 2.64 -10.60 -3.60
C GLY A 72 3.89 -11.05 -4.36
N ILE A 73 4.96 -11.34 -3.62
CA ILE A 73 6.23 -11.88 -4.13
C ILE A 73 6.44 -13.27 -3.55
N GLU A 74 6.84 -14.23 -4.36
CA GLU A 74 7.11 -15.58 -3.92
C GLU A 74 8.27 -15.63 -2.92
N PRO A 75 8.06 -16.15 -1.68
CA PRO A 75 9.09 -16.16 -0.66
C PRO A 75 10.13 -17.25 -0.93
N THR A 76 11.40 -16.91 -0.72
CA THR A 76 12.53 -17.84 -0.85
C THR A 76 13.05 -18.35 0.48
N TYR A 77 12.66 -17.73 1.61
CA TYR A 77 13.02 -18.14 2.98
C TYR A 77 12.04 -17.51 4.00
N PRO A 78 11.95 -18.02 5.24
CA PRO A 78 11.06 -17.47 6.27
C PRO A 78 11.66 -16.18 6.87
N SER A 79 11.41 -15.04 6.22
CA SER A 79 11.88 -13.73 6.66
C SER A 79 11.00 -13.16 7.77
N GLU A 80 11.63 -12.64 8.83
CA GLU A 80 10.97 -11.87 9.88
C GLU A 80 10.86 -10.37 9.55
N LYS A 81 11.33 -9.97 8.34
CA LYS A 81 11.41 -8.56 7.94
C LYS A 81 10.27 -8.12 7.03
N TYR A 82 9.52 -9.05 6.47
CA TYR A 82 8.45 -8.79 5.50
C TYR A 82 7.07 -9.12 6.06
N GLY A 83 6.07 -8.45 5.52
CA GLY A 83 4.68 -8.86 5.68
C GLY A 83 4.38 -10.11 4.82
N TYR A 84 3.41 -10.89 5.24
CA TYR A 84 2.94 -12.10 4.56
C TYR A 84 1.49 -11.95 4.16
N ILE A 85 1.21 -12.20 2.88
CA ILE A 85 -0.13 -12.22 2.30
C ILE A 85 -0.50 -13.68 2.10
N ILE A 86 -1.55 -14.14 2.74
CA ILE A 86 -2.09 -15.49 2.55
C ILE A 86 -3.29 -15.37 1.61
N PRO A 87 -3.18 -15.83 0.34
CA PRO A 87 -4.28 -15.76 -0.61
C PRO A 87 -5.32 -16.86 -0.31
N LYS A 88 -6.60 -16.62 -0.65
CA LYS A 88 -7.67 -17.62 -0.57
C LYS A 88 -7.54 -18.71 -1.62
N SER A 89 -6.90 -18.42 -2.76
CA SER A 89 -6.67 -19.37 -3.83
C SER A 89 -5.23 -19.25 -4.38
N LYS A 90 -4.84 -20.20 -5.24
CA LYS A 90 -3.55 -20.17 -5.96
C LYS A 90 -3.65 -19.50 -7.33
N ASP A 91 -4.75 -18.85 -7.63
CA ASP A 91 -4.92 -18.13 -8.87
C ASP A 91 -4.02 -16.88 -8.90
N LYS A 92 -3.72 -16.39 -10.10
CA LYS A 92 -2.90 -15.18 -10.27
C LYS A 92 -3.46 -13.99 -9.51
N PHE A 93 -4.77 -13.88 -9.41
CA PHE A 93 -5.50 -12.90 -8.61
C PHE A 93 -6.39 -13.64 -7.64
N SER A 94 -6.30 -13.30 -6.39
CA SER A 94 -7.05 -13.95 -5.30
C SER A 94 -7.39 -12.93 -4.23
N ASP A 95 -8.53 -13.10 -3.61
CA ASP A 95 -8.79 -12.43 -2.35
C ASP A 95 -7.73 -12.80 -1.31
N VAL A 96 -7.49 -11.90 -0.38
CA VAL A 96 -6.60 -12.14 0.76
C VAL A 96 -7.39 -12.80 1.88
N GLU A 97 -6.93 -13.94 2.37
CA GLU A 97 -7.45 -14.60 3.57
C GLU A 97 -6.92 -13.93 4.83
N THR A 98 -5.61 -13.65 4.84
CA THR A 98 -4.91 -13.08 6.00
C THR A 98 -3.72 -12.26 5.52
N PHE A 99 -3.53 -11.10 6.13
CA PHE A 99 -2.30 -10.33 6.05
C PHE A 99 -1.63 -10.30 7.44
N LYS A 100 -0.32 -10.54 7.51
CA LYS A 100 0.42 -10.48 8.77
C LYS A 100 1.78 -9.82 8.58
N GLU A 101 1.98 -8.72 9.28
CA GLU A 101 3.23 -7.96 9.24
C GLU A 101 4.27 -8.59 10.18
N LYS A 102 5.45 -8.86 9.66
CA LYS A 102 6.67 -9.28 10.37
C LYS A 102 6.45 -10.36 11.43
N PRO A 103 5.96 -11.56 11.07
CA PRO A 103 5.84 -12.68 11.99
C PRO A 103 7.23 -13.19 12.43
N ASP A 104 7.29 -13.96 13.49
CA ASP A 104 8.51 -14.71 13.81
C ASP A 104 8.81 -15.79 12.75
N ALA A 105 10.07 -16.25 12.68
CA ALA A 105 10.53 -17.17 11.63
C ALA A 105 9.73 -18.49 11.59
N LYS A 106 9.26 -19.00 12.73
CA LYS A 106 8.45 -20.22 12.82
C LYS A 106 7.07 -20.01 12.21
N THR A 107 6.44 -18.89 12.52
CA THR A 107 5.14 -18.49 11.97
C THR A 107 5.28 -18.18 10.49
N ALA A 108 6.35 -17.51 10.07
CA ALA A 108 6.67 -17.25 8.68
C ALA A 108 6.77 -18.53 7.84
N GLN A 109 7.43 -19.58 8.38
CA GLN A 109 7.52 -20.87 7.69
C GLN A 109 6.15 -21.52 7.53
N ILE A 110 5.29 -21.48 8.57
CA ILE A 110 3.92 -21.99 8.50
C ILE A 110 3.11 -21.27 7.40
N TYR A 111 3.30 -19.97 7.24
CA TYR A 111 2.63 -19.19 6.20
C TYR A 111 3.13 -19.58 4.80
N ILE A 112 4.46 -19.74 4.62
CA ILE A 112 5.05 -20.21 3.35
C ILE A 112 4.47 -21.59 2.98
N ASP A 113 4.40 -22.51 3.92
CA ASP A 113 3.86 -23.86 3.71
C ASP A 113 2.38 -23.83 3.28
N LYS A 114 1.64 -22.77 3.65
CA LYS A 114 0.26 -22.51 3.20
C LYS A 114 0.17 -21.78 1.86
N GLY A 115 1.29 -21.41 1.24
CA GLY A 115 1.34 -20.68 -0.01
C GLY A 115 1.27 -19.16 0.14
N ALA A 116 1.68 -18.64 1.30
CA ALA A 116 1.77 -17.19 1.49
C ALA A 116 2.83 -16.56 0.59
N LEU A 117 2.58 -15.32 0.22
CA LEU A 117 3.49 -14.45 -0.52
C LEU A 117 4.05 -13.39 0.42
N TRP A 118 5.25 -12.89 0.14
CA TRP A 118 5.72 -11.67 0.78
C TRP A 118 4.96 -10.46 0.26
N ASN A 119 4.65 -9.52 1.14
CA ASN A 119 4.20 -8.20 0.74
C ASN A 119 5.36 -7.44 0.07
N GLY A 120 5.19 -7.10 -1.20
CA GLY A 120 6.20 -6.40 -1.99
C GLY A 120 6.30 -4.90 -1.72
N GLY A 121 5.48 -4.35 -0.81
CA GLY A 121 5.39 -2.91 -0.57
C GLY A 121 4.78 -2.15 -1.75
N VAL A 122 4.05 -2.85 -2.61
CA VAL A 122 3.31 -2.29 -3.74
C VAL A 122 1.82 -2.37 -3.45
N PHE A 123 1.17 -1.20 -3.51
CA PHE A 123 -0.25 -1.04 -3.21
C PHE A 123 -0.93 -0.33 -4.36
N ALA A 124 -2.15 -0.72 -4.68
CA ALA A 124 -3.00 0.03 -5.57
C ALA A 124 -4.39 0.22 -4.96
N PHE A 125 -4.95 1.41 -5.14
CA PHE A 125 -6.26 1.81 -4.63
C PHE A 125 -6.79 3.00 -5.41
N LYS A 126 -8.09 3.31 -5.28
CA LYS A 126 -8.63 4.57 -5.79
C LYS A 126 -8.16 5.74 -4.92
N LEU A 127 -7.96 6.92 -5.51
CA LEU A 127 -7.52 8.11 -4.77
C LEU A 127 -8.45 8.39 -3.58
N LYS A 128 -9.76 8.26 -3.78
CA LYS A 128 -10.75 8.39 -2.71
C LYS A 128 -10.43 7.53 -1.49
N TYR A 129 -10.02 6.29 -1.71
CA TYR A 129 -9.74 5.35 -0.61
C TYR A 129 -8.65 5.89 0.32
N ILE A 130 -7.53 6.37 -0.22
CA ILE A 130 -6.44 6.90 0.63
C ILE A 130 -6.81 8.25 1.26
N VAL A 131 -7.59 9.09 0.59
CA VAL A 131 -8.12 10.33 1.16
C VAL A 131 -9.01 10.03 2.35
N ASP A 132 -9.94 9.09 2.23
CA ASP A 132 -10.82 8.65 3.32
C ASP A 132 -10.03 8.04 4.48
N LYS A 133 -9.05 7.15 4.22
CA LYS A 133 -8.18 6.58 5.26
C LYS A 133 -7.35 7.63 5.96
N ALA A 134 -6.83 8.62 5.23
CA ALA A 134 -6.08 9.72 5.81
C ALA A 134 -6.94 10.53 6.80
N HIS A 135 -8.16 10.92 6.42
CA HIS A 135 -9.10 11.63 7.29
C HIS A 135 -9.61 10.77 8.47
N GLN A 136 -9.68 9.46 8.29
CA GLN A 136 -10.08 8.54 9.36
C GLN A 136 -9.00 8.38 10.43
N LEU A 137 -7.72 8.39 10.05
CA LEU A 137 -6.62 7.98 10.91
C LEU A 137 -5.72 9.15 11.37
N LEU A 138 -5.80 10.31 10.69
CA LEU A 138 -5.01 11.50 10.99
C LEU A 138 -5.90 12.71 11.26
N ASP A 139 -5.45 13.63 12.12
CA ASP A 139 -6.20 14.88 12.46
C ASP A 139 -5.72 16.05 11.60
N PHE A 140 -6.44 16.31 10.51
CA PHE A 140 -6.18 17.45 9.61
C PHE A 140 -7.44 17.81 8.80
N LYS A 141 -7.40 18.95 8.08
CA LYS A 141 -8.52 19.46 7.28
C LYS A 141 -8.28 19.35 5.77
N ASN A 142 -7.06 19.60 5.32
CA ASN A 142 -6.64 19.61 3.91
C ASN A 142 -5.12 19.38 3.82
N TYR A 143 -4.58 19.33 2.60
CA TYR A 143 -3.16 19.11 2.36
C TYR A 143 -2.25 20.04 3.19
N GLN A 144 -2.52 21.35 3.19
CA GLN A 144 -1.67 22.31 3.89
C GLN A 144 -1.70 22.09 5.41
N ASP A 145 -2.87 21.84 5.98
CA ASP A 145 -3.03 21.55 7.41
C ASP A 145 -2.32 20.24 7.81
N LEU A 146 -2.38 19.20 6.94
CA LEU A 146 -1.64 17.95 7.13
C LEU A 146 -0.12 18.20 7.09
N TYR A 147 0.34 18.99 6.12
CA TYR A 147 1.75 19.35 5.99
C TYR A 147 2.27 20.10 7.21
N ASP A 148 1.51 21.10 7.70
CA ASP A 148 1.88 21.91 8.86
C ASP A 148 1.86 21.11 10.17
N LYS A 149 0.97 20.13 10.29
CA LYS A 149 0.85 19.23 11.45
C LYS A 149 1.64 17.91 11.29
N TYR A 150 2.42 17.75 10.22
CA TYR A 150 3.02 16.46 9.86
C TYR A 150 3.92 15.90 10.96
N GLU A 151 4.67 16.76 11.65
CA GLU A 151 5.55 16.35 12.75
C GLU A 151 4.79 15.76 13.95
N SER A 152 3.54 16.18 14.18
CA SER A 152 2.68 15.65 15.25
C SER A 152 1.99 14.33 14.90
N GLN A 153 2.00 13.90 13.62
CA GLN A 153 1.36 12.65 13.22
C GLN A 153 2.08 11.42 13.78
N GLU A 154 1.33 10.36 14.01
CA GLU A 154 1.88 9.08 14.45
C GLU A 154 2.82 8.50 13.38
N LYS A 155 3.96 7.95 13.82
CA LYS A 155 4.87 7.22 12.96
C LYS A 155 4.40 5.79 12.82
N ILE A 156 3.82 5.45 11.66
CA ILE A 156 3.25 4.12 11.40
C ILE A 156 3.39 3.75 9.92
N SER A 157 3.65 2.48 9.62
CA SER A 157 3.66 1.99 8.24
C SER A 157 2.25 1.84 7.67
N PHE A 158 2.12 1.88 6.34
CA PHE A 158 0.87 1.60 5.65
C PHE A 158 0.36 0.17 5.93
N ASP A 159 1.28 -0.76 6.07
CA ASP A 159 0.98 -2.16 6.39
C ASP A 159 0.22 -2.29 7.71
N TYR A 160 0.72 -1.67 8.79
CA TYR A 160 0.07 -1.68 10.10
C TYR A 160 -1.16 -0.77 10.18
N ALA A 161 -1.12 0.39 9.53
CA ALA A 161 -2.22 1.35 9.61
C ALA A 161 -3.44 0.88 8.81
N VAL A 162 -3.22 0.26 7.66
CA VAL A 162 -4.25 -0.02 6.65
C VAL A 162 -4.31 -1.49 6.28
N ALA A 163 -3.24 -2.07 5.67
CA ALA A 163 -3.32 -3.38 5.01
C ALA A 163 -3.68 -4.53 5.98
N GLU A 164 -3.10 -4.56 7.19
CA GLU A 164 -3.39 -5.59 8.21
C GLU A 164 -4.81 -5.48 8.78
N LYS A 165 -5.45 -4.30 8.65
CA LYS A 165 -6.79 -4.03 9.20
C LYS A 165 -7.89 -4.07 8.14
N GLU A 166 -7.52 -4.11 6.87
CA GLU A 166 -8.50 -4.20 5.78
C GLU A 166 -9.13 -5.60 5.80
N ASN A 167 -10.43 -5.65 5.98
CA ASN A 167 -11.18 -6.88 5.88
C ASN A 167 -11.48 -7.18 4.41
N SER A 168 -11.11 -8.33 3.96
CA SER A 168 -11.42 -8.88 2.64
C SER A 168 -12.86 -9.37 2.54
#